data_a4c0dde2c20a530405a2adc84d3f88fa
#
_entry.id   a4c0dde2c20a530405a2adc84d3f88fa
#
_cell.length_a   1.000
_cell.length_b   1.000
_cell.length_c   1.000
_cell.angle_alpha   90.00
_cell.angle_beta   90.00
_cell.angle_gamma   90.00
#
_symmetry.space_group_name_H-M   'P 1'
#
loop_
_entity.id
_entity.type
_entity.pdbx_description
1 polymer ?
#
loop_
_entity_poly.entity_id
_entity_poly.type
_entity_poly.pdbx_seq_one_letter_code
_entity_poly.pdbx_strand_id
1 'polypeptide(L)'
;MNKQLLAVSVVLALGGGIATEALAQANPNQLIAQRKGAMNLQIKYFGPVLAMSLGRAPYDAKIVQRNVEYLTVLTQMAWDDFQPHTAGNPNTRAKEDIFKDPAKFKAGIDGMQGEMQKLAAVVRGGGDQNAVKPAAQAVGRACNSCHESFATFEFRFRVE
;
A
#
# COMPACT_ATOMS: atom_id res chain seq x y z
N MET A 1 -8.87 -83.90 -7.42
CA MET A 1 -9.86 -82.92 -6.92
C MET A 1 -9.14 -81.60 -6.81
N ASN A 2 -9.15 -80.81 -7.88
CA ASN A 2 -8.46 -79.50 -7.97
C ASN A 2 -9.41 -78.38 -7.64
N LYS A 3 -9.18 -77.66 -6.54
CA LYS A 3 -9.87 -76.43 -6.21
C LYS A 3 -9.09 -75.26 -6.78
N GLN A 4 -9.53 -74.72 -7.90
CA GLN A 4 -9.01 -73.44 -8.42
C GLN A 4 -9.66 -72.30 -7.64
N LEU A 5 -8.84 -71.53 -6.94
CA LEU A 5 -9.24 -70.28 -6.28
C LEU A 5 -9.12 -69.17 -7.33
N LEU A 6 -10.26 -68.66 -7.75
CA LEU A 6 -10.36 -67.42 -8.57
C LEU A 6 -10.10 -66.20 -7.66
N ALA A 7 -8.91 -65.58 -7.82
CA ALA A 7 -8.63 -64.32 -7.20
C ALA A 7 -9.27 -63.20 -8.04
N VAL A 8 -10.30 -62.54 -7.50
CA VAL A 8 -10.90 -61.35 -8.08
C VAL A 8 -10.10 -60.15 -7.62
N SER A 9 -9.29 -59.61 -8.50
CA SER A 9 -8.54 -58.35 -8.26
C SER A 9 -9.49 -57.18 -8.48
N VAL A 10 -9.96 -56.57 -7.39
CA VAL A 10 -10.68 -55.26 -7.42
C VAL A 10 -9.65 -54.15 -7.56
N VAL A 11 -9.51 -53.58 -8.75
CA VAL A 11 -8.74 -52.36 -9.00
C VAL A 11 -9.58 -51.19 -8.56
N LEU A 12 -9.34 -50.65 -7.33
CA LEU A 12 -9.83 -49.36 -6.93
C LEU A 12 -9.06 -48.28 -7.72
N ALA A 13 -9.67 -47.75 -8.77
CA ALA A 13 -9.22 -46.53 -9.41
C ALA A 13 -9.54 -45.35 -8.46
N LEU A 14 -8.58 -44.98 -7.64
CA LEU A 14 -8.60 -43.70 -6.91
C LEU A 14 -8.40 -42.57 -7.93
N GLY A 15 -9.49 -42.11 -8.53
CA GLY A 15 -9.56 -40.87 -9.27
C GLY A 15 -9.35 -39.71 -8.31
N GLY A 16 -8.09 -39.39 -8.00
CA GLY A 16 -7.72 -38.14 -7.33
C GLY A 16 -8.06 -36.97 -8.24
N GLY A 17 -9.28 -36.48 -8.18
CA GLY A 17 -9.62 -35.16 -8.70
C GLY A 17 -8.78 -34.14 -7.95
N ILE A 18 -7.78 -33.59 -8.60
CA ILE A 18 -7.13 -32.35 -8.14
C ILE A 18 -8.21 -31.28 -8.24
N ALA A 19 -8.92 -31.06 -7.13
CA ALA A 19 -9.72 -29.86 -6.97
C ALA A 19 -8.72 -28.69 -7.00
N THR A 20 -8.51 -28.11 -8.18
CA THR A 20 -7.91 -26.78 -8.28
C THR A 20 -8.92 -25.86 -7.61
N GLU A 21 -8.73 -25.60 -6.32
CA GLU A 21 -9.39 -24.47 -5.68
C GLU A 21 -8.96 -23.25 -6.49
N ALA A 22 -9.85 -22.79 -7.37
CA ALA A 22 -9.74 -21.47 -7.95
C ALA A 22 -9.82 -20.52 -6.76
N LEU A 23 -8.66 -20.02 -6.31
CA LEU A 23 -8.60 -18.97 -5.30
C LEU A 23 -9.52 -17.87 -5.78
N ALA A 24 -10.65 -17.70 -5.10
CA ALA A 24 -11.65 -16.72 -5.49
C ALA A 24 -10.94 -15.36 -5.52
N GLN A 25 -10.82 -14.80 -6.71
CA GLN A 25 -10.14 -13.53 -6.90
C GLN A 25 -10.87 -12.47 -6.07
N ALA A 26 -10.14 -11.77 -5.19
CA ALA A 26 -10.73 -10.78 -4.30
C ALA A 26 -11.55 -9.75 -5.10
N ASN A 27 -12.71 -9.36 -4.59
CA ASN A 27 -13.62 -8.43 -5.27
C ASN A 27 -12.89 -7.11 -5.59
N PRO A 28 -12.82 -6.66 -6.85
CA PRO A 28 -12.09 -5.46 -7.24
C PRO A 28 -12.57 -4.19 -6.51
N ASN A 29 -13.87 -4.06 -6.24
CA ASN A 29 -14.39 -2.91 -5.48
C ASN A 29 -13.93 -2.93 -4.02
N GLN A 30 -13.79 -4.10 -3.41
CA GLN A 30 -13.25 -4.24 -2.07
C GLN A 30 -11.78 -3.83 -2.01
N LEU A 31 -10.93 -4.32 -2.92
CA LEU A 31 -9.53 -3.92 -3.02
C LEU A 31 -9.39 -2.40 -3.22
N ILE A 32 -10.20 -1.82 -4.11
CA ILE A 32 -10.21 -0.37 -4.34
C ILE A 32 -10.63 0.38 -3.07
N ALA A 33 -11.62 -0.09 -2.33
CA ALA A 33 -12.04 0.54 -1.08
C ALA A 33 -10.96 0.46 0.00
N GLN A 34 -10.27 -0.67 0.13
CA GLN A 34 -9.18 -0.88 1.09
C GLN A 34 -8.01 0.08 0.83
N ARG A 35 -7.48 0.14 -0.40
CA ARG A 35 -6.39 1.08 -0.73
C ARG A 35 -6.78 2.55 -0.59
N LYS A 36 -8.03 2.93 -0.93
CA LYS A 36 -8.54 4.28 -0.69
C LYS A 36 -8.62 4.60 0.79
N GLY A 37 -9.05 3.64 1.62
CA GLY A 37 -9.06 3.75 3.06
C GLY A 37 -7.66 3.99 3.63
N ALA A 38 -6.67 3.20 3.21
CA ALA A 38 -5.28 3.36 3.61
C ALA A 38 -4.73 4.75 3.20
N MET A 39 -4.98 5.20 1.97
CA MET A 39 -4.57 6.54 1.51
C MET A 39 -5.23 7.67 2.31
N ASN A 40 -6.52 7.54 2.65
CA ASN A 40 -7.21 8.53 3.48
C ASN A 40 -6.63 8.60 4.90
N LEU A 41 -6.24 7.47 5.48
CA LEU A 41 -5.57 7.46 6.78
C LEU A 41 -4.17 8.11 6.69
N GLN A 42 -3.43 7.88 5.61
CA GLN A 42 -2.15 8.57 5.39
C GLN A 42 -2.34 10.09 5.32
N ILE A 43 -3.35 10.59 4.59
CA ILE A 43 -3.67 12.01 4.54
C ILE A 43 -4.04 12.55 5.93
N LYS A 44 -4.89 11.84 6.67
CA LYS A 44 -5.34 12.21 8.00
C LYS A 44 -4.18 12.44 8.97
N TYR A 45 -3.16 11.58 8.94
CA TYR A 45 -2.04 11.65 9.87
C TYR A 45 -0.87 12.48 9.34
N PHE A 46 -0.64 12.50 8.04
CA PHE A 46 0.45 13.28 7.44
C PHE A 46 0.11 14.78 7.35
N GLY A 47 -1.12 15.14 7.04
CA GLY A 47 -1.55 16.54 6.93
C GLY A 47 -1.16 17.40 8.14
N PRO A 48 -1.50 17.00 9.38
CA PRO A 48 -1.07 17.71 10.59
C PRO A 48 0.45 17.79 10.77
N VAL A 49 1.19 16.69 10.49
CA VAL A 49 2.67 16.69 10.57
C VAL A 49 3.25 17.74 9.64
N LEU A 50 2.81 17.76 8.38
CA LEU A 50 3.27 18.73 7.39
C LEU A 50 2.88 20.15 7.77
N ALA A 51 1.64 20.39 8.21
CA ALA A 51 1.17 21.70 8.61
C ALA A 51 1.98 22.27 9.79
N MET A 52 2.22 21.46 10.81
CA MET A 52 3.03 21.84 11.98
C MET A 52 4.49 22.09 11.58
N SER A 53 5.10 21.21 10.76
CA SER A 53 6.49 21.38 10.32
C SER A 53 6.69 22.66 9.48
N LEU A 54 5.67 23.08 8.72
CA LEU A 54 5.69 24.30 7.90
C LEU A 54 5.30 25.58 8.67
N GLY A 55 4.98 25.47 9.95
CA GLY A 55 4.54 26.62 10.77
C GLY A 55 3.12 27.09 10.47
N ARG A 56 2.31 26.26 9.79
CA ARG A 56 0.88 26.54 9.51
C ARG A 56 -0.04 26.17 10.67
N ALA A 57 0.48 25.46 11.64
CA ALA A 57 -0.16 25.14 12.91
C ALA A 57 0.92 25.13 14.01
N PRO A 58 0.54 25.36 15.29
CA PRO A 58 1.47 25.22 16.41
C PRO A 58 2.14 23.85 16.44
N TYR A 59 3.47 23.83 16.59
CA TYR A 59 4.23 22.57 16.62
C TYR A 59 4.02 21.84 17.94
N ASP A 60 3.54 20.61 17.86
CA ASP A 60 3.40 19.68 19.00
C ASP A 60 4.19 18.39 18.70
N ALA A 61 5.32 18.24 19.39
CA ALA A 61 6.22 17.10 19.20
C ALA A 61 5.54 15.74 19.49
N LYS A 62 4.60 15.70 20.46
CA LYS A 62 3.90 14.45 20.81
C LYS A 62 2.94 14.03 19.70
N ILE A 63 2.22 14.99 19.12
CA ILE A 63 1.33 14.73 17.98
C ILE A 63 2.15 14.32 16.75
N VAL A 64 3.24 15.00 16.47
CA VAL A 64 4.15 14.67 15.36
C VAL A 64 4.70 13.27 15.53
N GLN A 65 5.24 12.92 16.70
CA GLN A 65 5.77 11.59 16.99
C GLN A 65 4.72 10.51 16.77
N ARG A 66 3.58 10.60 17.43
CA ARG A 66 2.47 9.63 17.30
C ARG A 66 2.04 9.45 15.85
N ASN A 67 1.84 10.56 15.12
CA ASN A 67 1.37 10.49 13.75
C ASN A 67 2.41 9.87 12.80
N VAL A 68 3.69 10.17 13.00
CA VAL A 68 4.78 9.59 12.23
C VAL A 68 4.90 8.09 12.50
N GLU A 69 4.73 7.63 13.75
CA GLU A 69 4.66 6.20 14.09
C GLU A 69 3.52 5.49 13.34
N TYR A 70 2.31 6.06 13.30
CA TYR A 70 1.21 5.51 12.51
C TYR A 70 1.52 5.47 11.02
N LEU A 71 2.13 6.52 10.48
CA LEU A 71 2.48 6.61 9.07
C LEU A 71 3.52 5.59 8.66
N THR A 72 4.48 5.23 9.52
CA THR A 72 5.47 4.18 9.20
C THR A 72 4.81 2.82 8.92
N VAL A 73 3.67 2.54 9.55
CA VAL A 73 2.88 1.33 9.30
C VAL A 73 1.95 1.52 8.11
N LEU A 74 1.19 2.63 8.09
CA LEU A 74 0.19 2.89 7.05
C LEU A 74 0.80 2.96 5.64
N THR A 75 2.03 3.45 5.51
CA THR A 75 2.73 3.51 4.22
C THR A 75 3.20 2.15 3.69
N GLN A 76 3.03 1.08 4.47
CA GLN A 76 3.30 -0.30 4.04
C GLN A 76 2.04 -1.03 3.53
N MET A 77 0.85 -0.56 3.87
CA MET A 77 -0.37 -1.38 3.82
C MET A 77 -1.19 -1.29 2.54
N ALA A 78 -0.97 -0.33 1.65
CA ALA A 78 -1.90 -0.07 0.54
C ALA A 78 -1.57 -0.84 -0.76
N TRP A 79 -0.44 -1.51 -0.85
CA TRP A 79 0.17 -1.87 -2.13
C TRP A 79 -0.31 -3.20 -2.69
N ASP A 80 -0.63 -4.16 -1.84
CA ASP A 80 -1.11 -5.49 -2.23
C ASP A 80 -2.49 -5.44 -2.94
N ASP A 81 -3.24 -4.36 -2.70
CA ASP A 81 -4.56 -4.15 -3.30
C ASP A 81 -4.52 -3.58 -4.73
N PHE A 82 -3.33 -3.27 -5.26
CA PHE A 82 -3.15 -2.86 -6.66
C PHE A 82 -3.03 -4.08 -7.56
N GLN A 83 -4.14 -4.76 -7.80
CA GLN A 83 -4.22 -5.96 -8.61
C GLN A 83 -4.66 -5.62 -10.06
N PRO A 84 -4.13 -6.31 -11.10
CA PRO A 84 -4.44 -6.02 -12.51
C PRO A 84 -5.94 -6.01 -12.82
N HIS A 85 -6.71 -6.88 -12.19
CA HIS A 85 -8.17 -6.94 -12.38
C HIS A 85 -8.95 -5.76 -11.78
N THR A 86 -8.26 -4.82 -11.12
CA THR A 86 -8.84 -3.55 -10.68
C THR A 86 -8.65 -2.43 -11.71
N ALA A 87 -7.92 -2.68 -12.81
CA ALA A 87 -7.71 -1.72 -13.88
C ALA A 87 -9.02 -1.35 -14.56
N GLY A 88 -9.17 -0.10 -14.96
CA GLY A 88 -10.38 0.38 -15.67
C GLY A 88 -11.67 0.39 -14.86
N ASN A 89 -11.66 -0.01 -13.58
CA ASN A 89 -12.83 0.04 -12.73
C ASN A 89 -13.25 1.51 -12.48
N PRO A 90 -14.54 1.88 -12.65
CA PRO A 90 -14.99 3.28 -12.50
C PRO A 90 -14.81 3.84 -11.08
N ASN A 91 -14.67 2.98 -10.08
CA ASN A 91 -14.43 3.38 -8.70
C ASN A 91 -12.96 3.65 -8.37
N THR A 92 -12.02 3.32 -9.27
CA THR A 92 -10.59 3.61 -9.06
C THR A 92 -10.21 5.01 -9.56
N ARG A 93 -9.19 5.59 -8.92
CA ARG A 93 -8.46 6.76 -9.39
C ARG A 93 -7.04 6.43 -9.84
N ALA A 94 -6.66 5.15 -9.77
CA ALA A 94 -5.38 4.67 -10.25
C ALA A 94 -5.40 4.58 -11.78
N LYS A 95 -4.34 5.10 -12.41
CA LYS A 95 -4.12 4.94 -13.86
C LYS A 95 -3.70 3.51 -14.17
N GLU A 96 -4.01 3.03 -15.36
CA GLU A 96 -3.58 1.71 -15.83
C GLU A 96 -2.05 1.59 -15.99
N ASP A 97 -1.35 2.71 -16.03
CA ASP A 97 0.12 2.77 -16.12
C ASP A 97 0.82 2.04 -14.96
N ILE A 98 0.14 1.91 -13.82
CA ILE A 98 0.59 1.07 -12.69
C ILE A 98 0.87 -0.38 -13.14
N PHE A 99 0.02 -0.91 -14.02
CA PHE A 99 0.12 -2.31 -14.49
C PHE A 99 0.95 -2.44 -15.76
N LYS A 100 1.15 -1.33 -16.51
CA LYS A 100 2.00 -1.28 -17.70
C LYS A 100 3.49 -1.17 -17.34
N ASP A 101 3.80 -0.45 -16.26
CA ASP A 101 5.16 -0.29 -15.75
C ASP A 101 5.21 -0.53 -14.23
N PRO A 102 5.08 -1.79 -13.80
CA PRO A 102 5.08 -2.13 -12.38
C PRO A 102 6.42 -1.84 -11.70
N ALA A 103 7.53 -1.84 -12.44
CA ALA A 103 8.84 -1.50 -11.90
C ALA A 103 8.92 -0.02 -11.51
N LYS A 104 8.42 0.88 -12.36
CA LYS A 104 8.34 2.32 -12.06
C LYS A 104 7.39 2.60 -10.90
N PHE A 105 6.25 1.90 -10.85
CA PHE A 105 5.32 2.03 -9.72
C PHE A 105 5.97 1.60 -8.41
N LYS A 106 6.64 0.44 -8.39
CA LYS A 106 7.38 -0.04 -7.23
C LYS A 106 8.47 0.94 -6.79
N ALA A 107 9.25 1.48 -7.73
CA ALA A 107 10.27 2.48 -7.41
C ALA A 107 9.68 3.73 -6.74
N GLY A 108 8.49 4.17 -7.16
CA GLY A 108 7.75 5.25 -6.50
C GLY A 108 7.35 4.92 -5.07
N ILE A 109 6.90 3.69 -4.82
CA ILE A 109 6.59 3.18 -3.47
C ILE A 109 7.84 3.17 -2.60
N ASP A 110 8.92 2.53 -3.08
CA ASP A 110 10.18 2.40 -2.35
C ASP A 110 10.77 3.78 -2.01
N GLY A 111 10.71 4.72 -2.95
CA GLY A 111 11.17 6.10 -2.75
C GLY A 111 10.36 6.82 -1.67
N MET A 112 9.05 6.75 -1.70
CA MET A 112 8.18 7.35 -0.69
C MET A 112 8.41 6.73 0.70
N GLN A 113 8.51 5.40 0.78
CA GLN A 113 8.81 4.70 2.03
C GLN A 113 10.18 5.07 2.58
N GLY A 114 11.20 5.24 1.71
CA GLY A 114 12.52 5.72 2.08
C GLY A 114 12.49 7.12 2.73
N GLU A 115 11.73 8.06 2.14
CA GLU A 115 11.57 9.40 2.74
C GLU A 115 10.79 9.33 4.07
N MET A 116 9.79 8.44 4.18
CA MET A 116 9.07 8.22 5.42
C MET A 116 9.97 7.70 6.55
N GLN A 117 10.90 6.78 6.25
CA GLN A 117 11.88 6.29 7.21
C GLN A 117 12.84 7.39 7.68
N LYS A 118 13.28 8.28 6.78
CA LYS A 118 14.10 9.44 7.14
C LYS A 118 13.35 10.38 8.08
N LEU A 119 12.09 10.70 7.77
CA LEU A 119 11.23 11.50 8.65
C LEU A 119 11.09 10.83 10.04
N ALA A 120 10.83 9.54 10.06
CA ALA A 120 10.71 8.78 11.30
C ALA A 120 12.01 8.79 12.12
N ALA A 121 13.17 8.72 11.49
CA ALA A 121 14.45 8.82 12.17
C ALA A 121 14.66 10.18 12.82
N VAL A 122 14.36 11.28 12.10
CA VAL A 122 14.45 12.65 12.64
C VAL A 122 13.53 12.83 13.85
N VAL A 123 12.28 12.37 13.76
CA VAL A 123 11.29 12.51 14.83
C VAL A 123 11.67 11.66 16.06
N ARG A 124 12.13 10.42 15.88
CA ARG A 124 12.62 9.56 16.97
C ARG A 124 13.86 10.13 17.65
N GLY A 125 14.70 10.86 16.91
CA GLY A 125 15.84 11.58 17.45
C GLY A 125 15.49 12.85 18.24
N GLY A 126 14.20 13.16 18.42
CA GLY A 126 13.73 14.36 19.14
C GLY A 126 13.83 15.64 18.32
N GLY A 127 13.82 15.53 16.98
CA GLY A 127 13.92 16.68 16.09
C GLY A 127 12.83 17.72 16.36
N ASP A 128 13.21 18.98 16.44
CA ASP A 128 12.31 20.12 16.53
C ASP A 128 11.64 20.43 15.17
N GLN A 129 10.80 21.47 15.14
CA GLN A 129 10.11 21.89 13.93
C GLN A 129 11.07 22.13 12.75
N ASN A 130 12.24 22.71 12.98
CA ASN A 130 13.20 23.06 11.92
C ASN A 130 13.87 21.79 11.35
N ALA A 131 14.17 20.81 12.20
CA ALA A 131 14.73 19.52 11.81
C ALA A 131 13.69 18.65 11.07
N VAL A 132 12.43 18.66 11.50
CA VAL A 132 11.34 17.88 10.91
C VAL A 132 10.90 18.43 9.55
N LYS A 133 10.91 19.76 9.37
CA LYS A 133 10.43 20.44 8.17
C LYS A 133 10.99 19.86 6.85
N PRO A 134 12.31 19.79 6.61
CA PRO A 134 12.84 19.29 5.34
C PRO A 134 12.46 17.83 5.07
N ALA A 135 12.41 16.99 6.10
CA ALA A 135 12.04 15.59 5.98
C ALA A 135 10.53 15.43 5.66
N ALA A 136 9.65 16.19 6.32
CA ALA A 136 8.22 16.19 6.00
C ALA A 136 7.94 16.71 4.58
N GLN A 137 8.66 17.75 4.14
CA GLN A 137 8.56 18.23 2.76
C GLN A 137 8.99 17.16 1.75
N ALA A 138 10.05 16.38 2.03
CA ALA A 138 10.51 15.31 1.16
C ALA A 138 9.45 14.20 1.01
N VAL A 139 8.82 13.77 2.10
CA VAL A 139 7.69 12.82 2.06
C VAL A 139 6.55 13.39 1.21
N GLY A 140 6.15 14.64 1.43
CA GLY A 140 5.08 15.28 0.66
C GLY A 140 5.38 15.35 -0.84
N ARG A 141 6.63 15.64 -1.23
CA ARG A 141 7.06 15.61 -2.64
C ARG A 141 7.00 14.21 -3.23
N ALA A 142 7.44 13.20 -2.49
CA ALA A 142 7.38 11.80 -2.94
C ALA A 142 5.93 11.35 -3.18
N CYS A 143 5.00 11.69 -2.27
CA CYS A 143 3.56 11.44 -2.46
C CYS A 143 3.03 12.13 -3.72
N ASN A 144 3.35 13.41 -3.90
CA ASN A 144 2.90 14.20 -5.06
C ASN A 144 3.42 13.62 -6.38
N SER A 145 4.70 13.26 -6.47
CA SER A 145 5.31 12.69 -7.67
C SER A 145 4.66 11.36 -8.08
N CYS A 146 4.38 10.48 -7.10
CA CYS A 146 3.69 9.23 -7.34
C CYS A 146 2.25 9.48 -7.87
N HIS A 147 1.50 10.38 -7.23
CA HIS A 147 0.13 10.74 -7.66
C HIS A 147 0.10 11.34 -9.05
N GLU A 148 1.05 12.19 -9.39
CA GLU A 148 1.17 12.80 -10.72
C GLU A 148 1.36 11.75 -11.82
N SER A 149 2.18 10.74 -11.55
CA SER A 149 2.45 9.65 -12.49
C SER A 149 1.31 8.66 -12.59
N PHE A 150 0.67 8.27 -11.48
CA PHE A 150 -0.16 7.08 -11.36
C PHE A 150 -1.61 7.31 -10.91
N ALA A 151 -2.03 8.57 -10.67
CA ALA A 151 -3.41 8.89 -10.28
C ALA A 151 -4.08 9.86 -11.26
N THR A 152 -5.42 9.73 -11.39
CA THR A 152 -6.23 10.57 -12.29
C THR A 152 -6.77 11.83 -11.61
N PHE A 153 -6.42 12.09 -10.36
CA PHE A 153 -6.91 13.22 -9.59
C PHE A 153 -5.77 14.13 -9.14
N GLU A 154 -6.06 15.43 -9.02
CA GLU A 154 -5.09 16.44 -8.60
C GLU A 154 -5.09 16.64 -7.07
N PHE A 155 -4.74 15.60 -6.31
CA PHE A 155 -4.45 15.81 -4.90
C PHE A 155 -2.95 16.06 -4.72
N ARG A 156 -2.60 17.19 -4.10
CA ARG A 156 -1.21 17.55 -3.82
C ARG A 156 -1.04 18.07 -2.40
N PHE A 157 -0.04 17.59 -1.71
CA PHE A 157 0.43 18.25 -0.50
C PHE A 157 1.12 19.57 -0.87
N ARG A 158 0.73 20.66 -0.22
CA ARG A 158 1.44 21.94 -0.32
C ARG A 158 2.68 21.87 0.58
N VAL A 159 3.83 21.65 -0.03
CA VAL A 159 5.09 21.41 0.67
C VAL A 159 5.97 22.64 0.86
N GLU A 160 5.51 23.82 0.41
CA GLU A 160 6.20 25.09 0.53
C GLU A 160 5.63 25.92 1.68
#